data_e14b1944ee0fd281d5d166ae01743f1e
#
_entry.id   e14b1944ee0fd281d5d166ae01743f1e
#
_cell.length_a   1.000
_cell.length_b   1.000
_cell.length_c   1.000
_cell.angle_alpha   90.00
_cell.angle_beta   90.00
_cell.angle_gamma   90.00
#
_symmetry.space_group_name_H-M   'P 1'
#
loop_
_entity.id
_entity.type
_entity.pdbx_description
1 polymer ?
#
loop_
_entity_poly.entity_id
_entity_poly.type
_entity_poly.pdbx_seq_one_letter_code
_entity_poly.pdbx_strand_id
1 'polypeptide(L)'
;MMNYFSICSGIECAGVAWHPLGFKSMGVCEIEPFRSAVLKYHYPEVKNYGDFTKVKKEDIGGKSPDVLVGGTPCATFSIAGLREGIKSDRGNLALEFILLIKRLNPTWVVWENVPGVLSSNGGKDFGTFLGGLAECGYGFAYRVLDTQYIRTQRFPRAIPQMRRRVFVVGHIRDWRRSAEVLFDREVLSWNTPPRRTKREEITEKLTFRLTRSDQRVQDDIAGTIAARDYKSATDIVFEPNTYDGFARVKKDNVSPTLNAMTGGNRQPCVVRQSKIRRLTPLECERLQGLPDNYTQVPYRGKPKEECPTSKRYEACGRGMSINVMEHIGTRIKEVDSKYEK
;
A
#
# COMPACT_ATOMS: atom_id res chain seq x y z
N MET A 1 -13.34 16.61 -14.80
CA MET A 1 -12.34 16.53 -13.70
C MET A 1 -12.94 15.67 -12.60
N MET A 2 -12.29 14.58 -12.23
CA MET A 2 -12.82 13.63 -11.24
C MET A 2 -12.48 14.05 -9.81
N ASN A 3 -13.43 13.90 -8.90
CA ASN A 3 -13.23 14.13 -7.47
C ASN A 3 -13.14 12.79 -6.74
N TYR A 4 -12.35 12.73 -5.67
CA TYR A 4 -12.28 11.53 -4.85
C TYR A 4 -12.39 11.86 -3.35
N PHE A 5 -12.85 10.86 -2.59
CA PHE A 5 -12.88 10.89 -1.14
C PHE A 5 -12.07 9.71 -0.61
N SER A 6 -11.12 9.97 0.30
CA SER A 6 -10.20 8.95 0.81
C SER A 6 -10.52 8.58 2.26
N ILE A 7 -10.52 7.28 2.58
CA ILE A 7 -10.73 6.80 3.95
C ILE A 7 -9.58 5.90 4.39
N CYS A 8 -9.33 5.85 5.69
CA CYS A 8 -8.12 5.25 6.24
C CYS A 8 -6.90 5.75 5.48
N SER A 9 -6.89 7.06 5.21
CA SER A 9 -6.07 7.74 4.19
C SER A 9 -4.57 7.59 4.42
N GLY A 10 -4.17 7.25 5.65
CA GLY A 10 -2.77 7.13 5.99
C GLY A 10 -2.02 8.44 5.74
N ILE A 11 -1.03 8.37 4.86
CA ILE A 11 -0.26 9.53 4.39
C ILE A 11 -0.69 10.00 3.01
N GLU A 12 -1.89 9.64 2.57
CA GLU A 12 -2.55 10.03 1.31
C GLU A 12 -1.79 9.60 0.05
N CYS A 13 -1.44 8.33 0.00
CA CYS A 13 -0.80 7.75 -1.18
C CYS A 13 -1.68 7.85 -2.44
N ALA A 14 -3.01 7.81 -2.30
CA ALA A 14 -3.93 8.03 -3.41
C ALA A 14 -3.78 9.45 -3.97
N GLY A 15 -3.70 10.47 -3.12
CA GLY A 15 -3.49 11.86 -3.55
C GLY A 15 -2.16 12.06 -4.24
N VAL A 16 -1.06 11.49 -3.70
CA VAL A 16 0.27 11.56 -4.34
C VAL A 16 0.25 10.94 -5.74
N ALA A 17 -0.52 9.87 -5.94
CA ALA A 17 -0.66 9.22 -7.23
C ALA A 17 -1.61 9.98 -8.18
N TRP A 18 -2.72 10.50 -7.68
CA TRP A 18 -3.87 10.93 -8.47
C TRP A 18 -3.91 12.43 -8.76
N HIS A 19 -3.34 13.29 -7.90
CA HIS A 19 -3.30 14.74 -8.19
C HIS A 19 -2.57 15.05 -9.50
N PRO A 20 -1.42 14.40 -9.84
CA PRO A 20 -0.80 14.59 -11.15
C PRO A 20 -1.67 14.15 -12.33
N LEU A 21 -2.64 13.25 -12.10
CA LEU A 21 -3.62 12.81 -13.09
C LEU A 21 -4.84 13.75 -13.20
N GLY A 22 -4.90 14.80 -12.38
CA GLY A 22 -5.98 15.80 -12.36
C GLY A 22 -7.18 15.42 -11.49
N PHE A 23 -7.05 14.46 -10.57
CA PHE A 23 -8.09 14.23 -9.56
C PHE A 23 -8.03 15.30 -8.47
N LYS A 24 -9.18 15.62 -7.87
CA LYS A 24 -9.29 16.53 -6.73
C LYS A 24 -9.83 15.82 -5.50
N SER A 25 -9.19 16.02 -4.36
CA SER A 25 -9.67 15.51 -3.08
C SER A 25 -10.87 16.32 -2.59
N MET A 26 -11.95 15.63 -2.20
CA MET A 26 -13.09 16.20 -1.47
C MET A 26 -12.88 16.15 0.05
N GLY A 27 -11.93 15.34 0.51
CA GLY A 27 -11.61 15.15 1.91
C GLY A 27 -10.93 13.82 2.16
N VAL A 28 -10.40 13.71 3.36
CA VAL A 28 -9.68 12.53 3.84
C VAL A 28 -10.20 12.09 5.21
N CYS A 29 -10.02 10.82 5.57
CA CYS A 29 -10.33 10.31 6.89
C CYS A 29 -9.13 9.55 7.47
N GLU A 30 -8.48 10.11 8.47
CA GLU A 30 -7.36 9.50 9.20
C GLU A 30 -7.42 9.90 10.67
N ILE A 31 -7.35 8.91 11.56
CA ILE A 31 -7.46 9.11 13.01
C ILE A 31 -6.11 9.12 13.73
N GLU A 32 -5.06 8.55 13.11
CA GLU A 32 -3.75 8.47 13.76
C GLU A 32 -3.05 9.84 13.73
N PRO A 33 -2.61 10.36 14.88
CA PRO A 33 -2.14 11.74 14.98
C PRO A 33 -0.95 12.08 14.09
N PHE A 34 0.00 11.15 13.92
CA PHE A 34 1.18 11.42 13.08
C PHE A 34 0.81 11.50 11.59
N ARG A 35 0.00 10.54 11.11
CA ARG A 35 -0.47 10.53 9.72
C ARG A 35 -1.35 11.74 9.44
N SER A 36 -2.21 12.13 10.39
CA SER A 36 -2.98 13.38 10.29
C SER A 36 -2.09 14.61 10.22
N ALA A 37 -0.93 14.64 10.90
CA ALA A 37 0.03 15.72 10.78
C ALA A 37 0.69 15.75 9.38
N VAL A 38 0.99 14.59 8.79
CA VAL A 38 1.47 14.50 7.39
C VAL A 38 0.43 15.04 6.42
N LEU A 39 -0.84 14.65 6.59
CA LEU A 39 -1.95 15.16 5.78
C LEU A 39 -2.09 16.66 5.89
N LYS A 40 -2.10 17.21 7.10
CA LYS A 40 -2.20 18.65 7.32
C LYS A 40 -1.03 19.42 6.70
N TYR A 41 0.17 18.85 6.69
CA TYR A 41 1.36 19.49 6.13
C TYR A 41 1.32 19.56 4.60
N HIS A 42 0.93 18.45 3.93
CA HIS A 42 0.94 18.38 2.47
C HIS A 42 -0.37 18.87 1.82
N TYR A 43 -1.48 18.78 2.55
CA TYR A 43 -2.83 19.09 2.07
C TYR A 43 -3.57 20.00 3.06
N PRO A 44 -3.04 21.22 3.34
CA PRO A 44 -3.60 22.10 4.37
C PRO A 44 -5.06 22.50 4.08
N GLU A 45 -5.46 22.54 2.81
CA GLU A 45 -6.81 22.92 2.38
C GLU A 45 -7.78 21.73 2.34
N VAL A 46 -7.28 20.49 2.49
CA VAL A 46 -8.12 19.29 2.47
C VAL A 46 -8.55 18.95 3.88
N LYS A 47 -9.86 18.93 4.10
CA LYS A 47 -10.42 18.61 5.42
C LYS A 47 -10.19 17.12 5.76
N ASN A 48 -9.60 16.88 6.94
CA ASN A 48 -9.55 15.55 7.55
C ASN A 48 -10.77 15.38 8.47
N TYR A 49 -11.65 14.43 8.12
CA TYR A 49 -12.88 14.13 8.87
C TYR A 49 -12.63 13.14 10.02
N GLY A 50 -11.41 12.61 10.17
CA GLY A 50 -11.06 11.66 11.22
C GLY A 50 -11.69 10.28 11.02
N ASP A 51 -12.69 9.96 11.81
CA ASP A 51 -13.40 8.68 11.79
C ASP A 51 -14.41 8.62 10.65
N PHE A 52 -14.11 7.82 9.60
CA PHE A 52 -14.96 7.71 8.42
C PHE A 52 -16.33 7.08 8.69
N THR A 53 -16.48 6.33 9.78
CA THR A 53 -17.76 5.69 10.13
C THR A 53 -18.83 6.74 10.46
N LYS A 54 -18.43 7.94 10.86
CA LYS A 54 -19.29 9.06 11.25
C LYS A 54 -19.60 10.01 10.09
N VAL A 55 -18.92 9.89 8.96
CA VAL A 55 -19.08 10.80 7.82
C VAL A 55 -20.44 10.62 7.16
N LYS A 56 -21.12 11.73 6.96
CA LYS A 56 -22.39 11.84 6.24
C LYS A 56 -22.17 12.57 4.90
N LYS A 57 -23.09 12.41 3.97
CA LYS A 57 -23.00 13.05 2.66
C LYS A 57 -23.02 14.59 2.76
N GLU A 58 -23.75 15.09 3.73
CA GLU A 58 -23.86 16.53 4.00
C GLU A 58 -22.52 17.13 4.44
N ASP A 59 -21.69 16.35 5.18
CA ASP A 59 -20.39 16.79 5.66
C ASP A 59 -19.42 17.11 4.52
N ILE A 60 -19.59 16.43 3.36
CA ILE A 60 -18.79 16.61 2.14
C ILE A 60 -19.52 17.48 1.08
N GLY A 61 -20.43 18.34 1.53
CA GLY A 61 -21.16 19.28 0.67
C GLY A 61 -22.32 18.68 -0.09
N GLY A 62 -22.90 17.56 0.36
CA GLY A 62 -24.09 16.91 -0.24
C GLY A 62 -23.84 16.25 -1.61
N LYS A 63 -22.61 16.26 -2.11
CA LYS A 63 -22.22 15.69 -3.41
C LYS A 63 -21.63 14.29 -3.23
N SER A 64 -21.91 13.40 -4.18
CA SER A 64 -21.23 12.11 -4.27
C SER A 64 -19.82 12.31 -4.83
N PRO A 65 -18.78 11.66 -4.26
CA PRO A 65 -17.49 11.62 -4.93
C PRO A 65 -17.55 10.75 -6.20
N ASP A 66 -16.74 11.08 -7.20
CA ASP A 66 -16.58 10.20 -8.36
C ASP A 66 -15.90 8.91 -7.96
N VAL A 67 -14.90 8.98 -7.07
CA VAL A 67 -14.18 7.80 -6.56
C VAL A 67 -14.15 7.83 -5.02
N LEU A 68 -14.58 6.74 -4.38
CA LEU A 68 -14.30 6.46 -2.98
C LEU A 68 -13.14 5.48 -2.89
N VAL A 69 -12.07 5.87 -2.20
CA VAL A 69 -10.86 5.05 -2.09
C VAL A 69 -10.47 4.82 -0.64
N GLY A 70 -9.99 3.60 -0.33
CA GLY A 70 -9.42 3.32 0.98
C GLY A 70 -8.98 1.89 1.19
N GLY A 71 -8.20 1.68 2.25
CA GLY A 71 -7.76 0.36 2.72
C GLY A 71 -8.15 0.18 4.17
N THR A 72 -9.21 -0.57 4.44
CA THR A 72 -9.61 -0.84 5.82
C THR A 72 -8.64 -1.83 6.48
N PRO A 73 -8.33 -1.68 7.77
CA PRO A 73 -7.55 -2.67 8.49
C PRO A 73 -8.15 -4.07 8.35
N CYS A 74 -7.29 -5.07 8.15
CA CYS A 74 -7.68 -6.47 8.16
C CYS A 74 -7.98 -6.90 9.61
N ALA A 75 -9.12 -6.48 10.15
CA ALA A 75 -9.67 -7.06 11.36
C ALA A 75 -10.61 -8.20 10.96
N THR A 76 -10.63 -9.26 11.73
CA THR A 76 -11.51 -10.42 11.52
C THR A 76 -12.94 -9.97 11.22
N PHE A 77 -13.43 -10.34 10.05
CA PHE A 77 -14.81 -10.17 9.66
C PHE A 77 -15.68 -11.12 10.50
N SER A 78 -16.15 -10.69 11.64
CA SER A 78 -17.08 -11.48 12.42
C SER A 78 -18.49 -11.30 11.86
N ILE A 79 -19.07 -12.36 11.27
CA ILE A 79 -20.47 -12.41 10.83
C ILE A 79 -21.45 -12.16 12.01
N ALA A 80 -21.00 -12.40 13.24
CA ALA A 80 -21.77 -12.07 14.46
C ALA A 80 -22.13 -10.57 14.55
N GLY A 81 -21.30 -9.67 14.03
CA GLY A 81 -21.58 -8.23 14.01
C GLY A 81 -22.74 -7.82 13.10
N LEU A 82 -23.09 -8.61 12.09
CA LEU A 82 -24.25 -8.33 11.22
C LEU A 82 -25.59 -8.62 11.89
N ARG A 83 -25.63 -9.56 12.87
CA ARG A 83 -26.88 -9.97 13.53
C ARG A 83 -27.14 -9.28 14.86
N GLU A 84 -26.13 -8.72 15.51
CA GLU A 84 -26.22 -8.16 16.87
C GLU A 84 -26.08 -6.63 16.95
N GLY A 85 -26.07 -5.90 15.83
CA GLY A 85 -26.03 -4.43 15.84
C GLY A 85 -24.88 -3.91 16.71
N ILE A 86 -23.75 -3.57 16.07
CA ILE A 86 -22.70 -2.65 16.55
C ILE A 86 -22.51 -2.59 18.08
N LYS A 87 -22.08 -3.65 18.71
CA LYS A 87 -21.71 -3.65 20.14
C LYS A 87 -20.32 -4.24 20.45
N SER A 88 -19.46 -4.43 19.44
CA SER A 88 -18.05 -4.73 19.70
C SER A 88 -17.22 -3.47 19.49
N ASP A 89 -16.33 -3.14 20.42
CA ASP A 89 -15.49 -1.94 20.49
C ASP A 89 -14.52 -1.73 19.29
N ARG A 90 -14.59 -2.57 18.28
CA ARG A 90 -13.91 -2.45 16.99
C ARG A 90 -14.82 -2.99 15.90
N GLY A 91 -15.87 -2.24 15.55
CA GLY A 91 -16.78 -2.55 14.45
C GLY A 91 -16.01 -3.00 13.21
N ASN A 92 -16.59 -3.94 12.46
CA ASN A 92 -15.98 -4.44 11.22
C ASN A 92 -15.85 -3.29 10.20
N LEU A 93 -14.67 -2.67 10.15
CA LEU A 93 -14.42 -1.47 9.34
C LEU A 93 -14.64 -1.73 7.83
N ALA A 94 -14.60 -2.97 7.37
CA ALA A 94 -14.93 -3.29 5.99
C ALA A 94 -16.45 -3.21 5.74
N LEU A 95 -17.29 -3.59 6.73
CA LEU A 95 -18.73 -3.39 6.64
C LEU A 95 -19.10 -1.91 6.78
N GLU A 96 -18.42 -1.17 7.66
CA GLU A 96 -18.57 0.28 7.74
C GLU A 96 -18.21 0.98 6.42
N PHE A 97 -17.23 0.45 5.68
CA PHE A 97 -16.91 0.93 4.34
C PHE A 97 -18.09 0.70 3.37
N ILE A 98 -18.74 -0.47 3.41
CA ILE A 98 -19.96 -0.74 2.62
C ILE A 98 -21.09 0.24 3.02
N LEU A 99 -21.28 0.49 4.31
CA LEU A 99 -22.26 1.48 4.77
C LEU A 99 -21.92 2.90 4.29
N LEU A 100 -20.64 3.26 4.25
CA LEU A 100 -20.21 4.54 3.69
C LEU A 100 -20.46 4.62 2.19
N ILE A 101 -20.19 3.54 1.43
CA ILE A 101 -20.54 3.46 0.01
C ILE A 101 -22.02 3.74 -0.21
N LYS A 102 -22.89 3.11 0.59
CA LYS A 102 -24.34 3.33 0.53
C LYS A 102 -24.73 4.78 0.85
N ARG A 103 -24.07 5.40 1.81
CA ARG A 103 -24.33 6.81 2.21
C ARG A 103 -23.85 7.81 1.15
N LEU A 104 -22.65 7.62 0.61
CA LEU A 104 -22.02 8.57 -0.32
C LEU A 104 -22.39 8.32 -1.77
N ASN A 105 -22.74 7.09 -2.14
CA ASN A 105 -23.09 6.64 -3.48
C ASN A 105 -22.07 7.11 -4.56
N PRO A 106 -20.77 6.74 -4.43
CA PRO A 106 -19.74 7.11 -5.40
C PRO A 106 -19.96 6.40 -6.74
N THR A 107 -19.43 6.94 -7.84
CA THR A 107 -19.43 6.25 -9.14
C THR A 107 -18.49 5.07 -9.13
N TRP A 108 -17.30 5.26 -8.58
CA TRP A 108 -16.24 4.25 -8.46
C TRP A 108 -15.89 3.98 -7.01
N VAL A 109 -15.52 2.75 -6.73
CA VAL A 109 -14.97 2.32 -5.46
C VAL A 109 -13.63 1.66 -5.70
N VAL A 110 -12.62 2.03 -4.93
CA VAL A 110 -11.30 1.38 -4.91
C VAL A 110 -10.99 0.96 -3.48
N TRP A 111 -10.89 -0.34 -3.24
CA TRP A 111 -10.55 -0.88 -1.93
C TRP A 111 -9.28 -1.71 -1.98
N GLU A 112 -8.36 -1.46 -1.06
CA GLU A 112 -7.08 -2.17 -0.95
C GLU A 112 -7.01 -2.98 0.32
N ASN A 113 -6.43 -4.21 0.24
CA ASN A 113 -6.15 -5.00 1.44
C ASN A 113 -4.98 -5.98 1.21
N VAL A 114 -4.55 -6.62 2.29
CA VAL A 114 -3.53 -7.69 2.22
C VAL A 114 -4.11 -8.96 1.59
N PRO A 115 -3.30 -9.80 0.90
CA PRO A 115 -3.78 -11.05 0.28
C PRO A 115 -4.43 -12.03 1.26
N GLY A 116 -4.09 -11.96 2.55
CA GLY A 116 -4.69 -12.79 3.58
C GLY A 116 -6.20 -12.65 3.71
N VAL A 117 -6.79 -11.53 3.24
CA VAL A 117 -8.24 -11.35 3.26
C VAL A 117 -8.98 -12.38 2.41
N LEU A 118 -8.35 -12.89 1.34
CA LEU A 118 -8.94 -13.88 0.44
C LEU A 118 -9.18 -15.24 1.11
N SER A 119 -8.41 -15.56 2.15
CA SER A 119 -8.49 -16.83 2.89
C SER A 119 -9.05 -16.67 4.31
N SER A 120 -9.33 -15.44 4.75
CA SER A 120 -9.92 -15.18 6.07
C SER A 120 -11.24 -15.93 6.22
N ASN A 121 -11.37 -16.69 7.32
CA ASN A 121 -12.55 -17.50 7.59
C ASN A 121 -12.98 -18.41 6.41
N GLY A 122 -11.98 -19.03 5.74
CA GLY A 122 -12.23 -19.86 4.55
C GLY A 122 -12.77 -19.07 3.35
N GLY A 123 -12.49 -17.78 3.24
CA GLY A 123 -12.94 -16.88 2.17
C GLY A 123 -14.32 -16.26 2.41
N LYS A 124 -15.03 -16.64 3.47
CA LYS A 124 -16.38 -16.13 3.77
C LYS A 124 -16.39 -14.63 4.03
N ASP A 125 -15.36 -14.12 4.70
CA ASP A 125 -15.25 -12.71 5.02
C ASP A 125 -15.15 -11.85 3.76
N PHE A 126 -14.29 -12.24 2.84
CA PHE A 126 -14.16 -11.55 1.55
C PHE A 126 -15.44 -11.67 0.72
N GLY A 127 -16.06 -12.87 0.71
CA GLY A 127 -17.37 -13.07 0.07
C GLY A 127 -18.47 -12.16 0.62
N THR A 128 -18.50 -11.95 1.95
CA THR A 128 -19.44 -11.00 2.60
C THR A 128 -19.20 -9.55 2.14
N PHE A 129 -17.92 -9.13 2.05
CA PHE A 129 -17.58 -7.80 1.55
C PHE A 129 -18.05 -7.61 0.09
N LEU A 130 -17.76 -8.57 -0.79
CA LEU A 130 -18.19 -8.53 -2.19
C LEU A 130 -19.71 -8.57 -2.32
N GLY A 131 -20.40 -9.37 -1.50
CA GLY A 131 -21.87 -9.39 -1.41
C GLY A 131 -22.44 -8.02 -1.05
N GLY A 132 -21.85 -7.33 -0.07
CA GLY A 132 -22.25 -5.97 0.31
C GLY A 132 -22.08 -4.96 -0.82
N LEU A 133 -21.00 -5.07 -1.63
CA LEU A 133 -20.86 -4.24 -2.83
C LEU A 133 -21.98 -4.52 -3.86
N ALA A 134 -22.30 -5.79 -4.11
CA ALA A 134 -23.37 -6.18 -5.01
C ALA A 134 -24.75 -5.67 -4.53
N GLU A 135 -25.04 -5.78 -3.24
CA GLU A 135 -26.27 -5.25 -2.63
C GLU A 135 -26.38 -3.72 -2.75
N CYS A 136 -25.25 -3.01 -2.77
CA CYS A 136 -25.22 -1.58 -3.05
C CYS A 136 -25.35 -1.25 -4.56
N GLY A 137 -25.49 -2.24 -5.42
CA GLY A 137 -25.66 -2.08 -6.87
C GLY A 137 -24.36 -1.92 -7.65
N TYR A 138 -23.21 -2.29 -7.06
CA TYR A 138 -21.91 -2.21 -7.73
C TYR A 138 -21.59 -3.51 -8.46
N GLY A 139 -21.22 -3.37 -9.74
CA GLY A 139 -20.44 -4.38 -10.42
C GLY A 139 -18.98 -4.21 -10.10
N PHE A 140 -18.26 -5.29 -9.85
CA PHE A 140 -16.86 -5.21 -9.38
C PHE A 140 -15.96 -6.24 -10.04
N ALA A 141 -14.67 -5.94 -9.99
CA ALA A 141 -13.59 -6.88 -10.26
C ALA A 141 -12.56 -6.79 -9.14
N TYR A 142 -11.79 -7.85 -8.93
CA TYR A 142 -10.67 -7.81 -8.00
C TYR A 142 -9.44 -8.52 -8.55
N ARG A 143 -8.27 -8.08 -8.11
CA ARG A 143 -7.00 -8.66 -8.52
C ARG A 143 -5.95 -8.47 -7.43
N VAL A 144 -5.01 -9.44 -7.34
CA VAL A 144 -3.78 -9.25 -6.56
C VAL A 144 -2.75 -8.58 -7.46
N LEU A 145 -2.37 -7.36 -7.11
CA LEU A 145 -1.31 -6.62 -7.79
C LEU A 145 -0.04 -6.62 -6.93
N ASP A 146 1.11 -6.70 -7.58
CA ASP A 146 2.42 -6.64 -6.94
C ASP A 146 3.18 -5.42 -7.45
N THR A 147 3.56 -4.53 -6.54
CA THR A 147 4.23 -3.25 -6.81
C THR A 147 5.41 -3.38 -7.76
N GLN A 148 6.21 -4.44 -7.65
CA GLN A 148 7.42 -4.64 -8.45
C GLN A 148 7.15 -4.87 -9.94
N TYR A 149 5.91 -5.14 -10.35
CA TYR A 149 5.55 -5.42 -11.75
C TYR A 149 4.72 -4.30 -12.39
N ILE A 150 4.17 -3.38 -11.61
CA ILE A 150 3.31 -2.33 -12.13
C ILE A 150 4.15 -1.15 -12.60
N ARG A 151 4.14 -0.93 -13.91
CA ARG A 151 4.82 0.19 -14.56
C ARG A 151 3.82 1.29 -14.87
N THR A 152 4.27 2.52 -14.78
CA THR A 152 3.50 3.71 -15.16
C THR A 152 4.44 4.70 -15.83
N GLN A 153 3.89 5.79 -16.33
CA GLN A 153 4.72 6.83 -16.92
C GLN A 153 5.75 7.41 -15.94
N ARG A 154 5.38 7.60 -14.68
CA ARG A 154 6.29 8.05 -13.61
C ARG A 154 7.24 6.97 -13.13
N PHE A 155 6.86 5.72 -13.24
CA PHE A 155 7.62 4.56 -12.76
C PHE A 155 7.84 3.53 -13.89
N PRO A 156 8.62 3.88 -14.94
CA PRO A 156 8.78 3.02 -16.12
C PRO A 156 9.51 1.71 -15.83
N ARG A 157 10.25 1.65 -14.73
CA ARG A 157 10.92 0.43 -14.25
C ARG A 157 10.18 -0.26 -13.10
N ALA A 158 8.95 0.19 -12.80
CA ALA A 158 8.22 -0.13 -11.57
C ALA A 158 9.01 0.29 -10.30
N ILE A 159 8.48 -0.08 -9.13
CA ILE A 159 9.16 0.16 -7.85
C ILE A 159 9.71 -1.18 -7.36
N PRO A 160 11.00 -1.29 -6.99
CA PRO A 160 11.64 -2.56 -6.63
C PRO A 160 11.23 -3.03 -5.22
N GLN A 161 9.93 -3.16 -4.98
CA GLN A 161 9.36 -3.65 -3.74
C GLN A 161 8.39 -4.81 -4.02
N MET A 162 8.63 -5.97 -3.44
CA MET A 162 7.68 -7.07 -3.45
C MET A 162 6.54 -6.76 -2.46
N ARG A 163 5.49 -6.10 -2.95
CA ARG A 163 4.33 -5.75 -2.15
C ARG A 163 3.06 -6.19 -2.87
N ARG A 164 2.56 -7.34 -2.50
CA ARG A 164 1.33 -7.92 -3.02
C ARG A 164 0.14 -7.40 -2.23
N ARG A 165 -0.87 -6.88 -2.93
CA ARG A 165 -2.13 -6.41 -2.34
C ARG A 165 -3.30 -6.81 -3.20
N VAL A 166 -4.43 -7.08 -2.56
CA VAL A 166 -5.72 -7.25 -3.22
C VAL A 166 -6.29 -5.87 -3.48
N PHE A 167 -6.66 -5.60 -4.71
CA PHE A 167 -7.45 -4.43 -5.09
C PHE A 167 -8.80 -4.89 -5.57
N VAL A 168 -9.85 -4.28 -5.03
CA VAL A 168 -11.22 -4.39 -5.53
C VAL A 168 -11.57 -3.06 -6.16
N VAL A 169 -11.98 -3.09 -7.41
CA VAL A 169 -12.53 -1.93 -8.11
C VAL A 169 -13.99 -2.20 -8.36
N GLY A 170 -14.86 -1.30 -7.94
CA GLY A 170 -16.29 -1.34 -8.16
C GLY A 170 -16.76 -0.15 -9.00
N HIS A 171 -17.69 -0.38 -9.91
CA HIS A 171 -18.39 0.67 -10.63
C HIS A 171 -19.89 0.49 -10.46
N ILE A 172 -20.62 1.59 -10.21
CA ILE A 172 -22.05 1.52 -10.04
C ILE A 172 -22.71 0.99 -11.34
N ARG A 173 -23.46 -0.10 -11.23
CA ARG A 173 -24.24 -0.75 -12.31
C ARG A 173 -23.43 -1.46 -13.41
N ASP A 174 -22.08 -1.35 -13.49
CA ASP A 174 -21.35 -1.96 -14.62
C ASP A 174 -20.00 -2.59 -14.20
N TRP A 175 -20.02 -3.91 -14.02
CA TRP A 175 -18.83 -4.70 -13.70
C TRP A 175 -17.76 -4.72 -14.82
N ARG A 176 -18.17 -4.53 -16.11
CA ARG A 176 -17.24 -4.56 -17.24
C ARG A 176 -16.24 -3.43 -17.13
N ARG A 177 -16.68 -2.24 -16.73
CA ARG A 177 -15.80 -1.10 -16.47
C ARG A 177 -14.76 -1.43 -15.39
N SER A 178 -15.19 -2.06 -14.30
CA SER A 178 -14.29 -2.51 -13.23
C SER A 178 -13.26 -3.53 -13.72
N ALA A 179 -13.68 -4.47 -14.56
CA ALA A 179 -12.80 -5.45 -15.17
C ALA A 179 -11.80 -4.78 -16.15
N GLU A 180 -12.23 -3.83 -16.96
CA GLU A 180 -11.35 -3.09 -17.87
C GLU A 180 -10.27 -2.30 -17.12
N VAL A 181 -10.54 -1.81 -15.91
CA VAL A 181 -9.53 -1.15 -15.05
C VAL A 181 -8.46 -2.12 -14.60
N LEU A 182 -8.84 -3.32 -14.13
CA LEU A 182 -7.91 -4.25 -13.49
C LEU A 182 -7.28 -5.28 -14.43
N PHE A 183 -7.92 -5.60 -15.56
CA PHE A 183 -7.49 -6.67 -16.47
C PHE A 183 -7.02 -6.14 -17.83
N ASP A 184 -6.33 -5.01 -17.83
CA ASP A 184 -5.64 -4.51 -18.99
C ASP A 184 -4.59 -5.51 -19.50
N ARG A 185 -4.48 -5.65 -20.85
CA ARG A 185 -3.51 -6.56 -21.49
C ARG A 185 -2.07 -6.24 -21.12
N GLU A 186 -1.72 -4.98 -20.99
CA GLU A 186 -0.37 -4.57 -20.62
C GLU A 186 -0.03 -5.05 -19.20
N VAL A 187 -0.93 -4.85 -18.23
CA VAL A 187 -0.73 -5.31 -16.85
C VAL A 187 -0.71 -6.83 -16.75
N LEU A 188 -1.47 -7.54 -17.60
CA LEU A 188 -1.41 -9.00 -17.67
C LEU A 188 -0.02 -9.49 -18.09
N SER A 189 0.64 -8.79 -19.02
CA SER A 189 2.00 -9.13 -19.45
C SER A 189 3.06 -8.80 -18.39
N TRP A 190 2.81 -7.78 -17.54
CA TRP A 190 3.77 -7.32 -16.52
C TRP A 190 3.73 -8.15 -15.23
N ASN A 191 2.60 -8.77 -14.91
CA ASN A 191 2.50 -9.69 -13.77
C ASN A 191 3.19 -11.06 -14.01
N THR A 192 3.73 -11.27 -15.19
CA THR A 192 4.59 -12.42 -15.43
C THR A 192 5.96 -12.10 -14.80
N PRO A 193 6.50 -12.96 -13.91
CA PRO A 193 7.86 -12.79 -13.43
C PRO A 193 8.77 -12.58 -14.62
N PRO A 194 9.71 -11.62 -14.59
CA PRO A 194 10.65 -11.48 -15.67
C PRO A 194 11.26 -12.86 -15.95
N ARG A 195 11.22 -13.32 -17.20
CA ARG A 195 11.86 -14.59 -17.59
C ARG A 195 13.27 -14.54 -17.01
N ARG A 196 13.53 -15.40 -16.05
CA ARG A 196 14.87 -15.59 -15.54
C ARG A 196 15.70 -16.02 -16.74
N THR A 197 16.42 -15.09 -17.35
CA THR A 197 17.61 -15.46 -18.11
C THR A 197 18.39 -16.36 -17.16
N LYS A 198 18.68 -17.60 -17.60
CA LYS A 198 19.54 -18.53 -16.88
C LYS A 198 20.76 -17.76 -16.40
N ARG A 199 20.73 -17.25 -15.19
CA ARG A 199 21.94 -16.83 -14.50
C ARG A 199 22.56 -18.14 -14.08
N GLU A 200 23.77 -18.34 -14.51
CA GLU A 200 24.66 -19.38 -14.05
C GLU A 200 24.50 -19.53 -12.55
N GLU A 201 24.30 -20.74 -12.09
CA GLU A 201 24.20 -21.10 -10.70
C GLU A 201 25.42 -20.59 -9.95
N ILE A 202 25.28 -19.49 -9.26
CA ILE A 202 26.20 -19.15 -8.20
C ILE A 202 25.71 -19.96 -7.01
N THR A 203 26.12 -21.21 -6.99
CA THR A 203 25.99 -22.12 -5.86
C THR A 203 26.97 -21.71 -4.77
N GLU A 204 26.57 -20.83 -3.90
CA GLU A 204 27.06 -20.82 -2.54
C GLU A 204 25.94 -20.35 -1.62
N LYS A 205 25.53 -21.24 -0.75
CA LYS A 205 24.59 -20.98 0.33
C LYS A 205 25.26 -20.07 1.36
N LEU A 206 25.00 -18.79 1.25
CA LEU A 206 25.37 -17.83 2.28
C LEU A 206 24.38 -17.96 3.44
N THR A 207 24.78 -18.61 4.51
CA THR A 207 23.99 -18.75 5.73
C THR A 207 24.47 -17.72 6.75
N PHE A 208 23.63 -16.76 7.08
CA PHE A 208 23.89 -15.79 8.14
C PHE A 208 23.16 -16.19 9.42
N ARG A 209 23.85 -16.23 10.53
CA ARG A 209 23.27 -16.41 11.86
C ARG A 209 23.42 -15.11 12.63
N LEU A 210 22.31 -14.41 12.89
CA LEU A 210 22.27 -13.30 13.82
C LEU A 210 21.94 -13.83 15.21
N THR A 211 22.93 -13.83 16.12
CA THR A 211 22.68 -14.06 17.53
C THR A 211 22.36 -12.77 18.26
N ARG A 212 21.55 -12.84 19.31
CA ARG A 212 21.01 -11.70 20.07
C ARG A 212 22.04 -10.71 20.64
N SER A 213 23.33 -11.04 20.63
CA SER A 213 24.39 -10.27 21.28
C SER A 213 25.60 -9.94 20.40
N ASP A 214 25.74 -10.47 19.19
CA ASP A 214 26.94 -10.25 18.39
C ASP A 214 26.62 -10.09 16.90
N GLN A 215 26.90 -8.90 16.36
CA GLN A 215 26.84 -8.61 14.93
C GLN A 215 28.15 -9.04 14.26
N ARG A 216 28.44 -10.33 14.21
CA ARG A 216 29.60 -10.83 13.45
C ARG A 216 29.15 -11.30 12.08
N VAL A 217 29.60 -10.59 11.06
CA VAL A 217 29.56 -11.04 9.66
C VAL A 217 30.78 -11.91 9.45
N GLN A 218 30.61 -13.13 8.93
CA GLN A 218 31.77 -13.95 8.55
C GLN A 218 32.50 -13.32 7.37
N ASP A 219 33.84 -13.24 7.42
CA ASP A 219 34.70 -12.53 6.47
C ASP A 219 34.59 -13.01 5.01
N ASP A 220 34.22 -14.26 4.78
CA ASP A 220 34.10 -14.86 3.44
C ASP A 220 32.99 -14.26 2.57
N ILE A 221 32.06 -13.55 3.18
CA ILE A 221 30.90 -12.95 2.51
C ILE A 221 31.21 -11.55 2.00
N ALA A 222 32.03 -10.81 2.72
CA ALA A 222 32.45 -9.46 2.38
C ALA A 222 33.28 -9.43 1.09
N GLY A 223 34.10 -10.44 0.86
CA GLY A 223 34.94 -10.55 -0.35
C GLY A 223 34.13 -10.76 -1.63
N THR A 224 33.06 -11.52 -1.59
CA THR A 224 32.21 -11.82 -2.76
C THR A 224 31.33 -10.65 -3.16
N ILE A 225 30.93 -9.82 -2.20
CA ILE A 225 30.11 -8.62 -2.46
C ILE A 225 30.98 -7.50 -3.03
N ALA A 226 32.17 -7.27 -2.50
CA ALA A 226 33.11 -6.23 -2.93
C ALA A 226 33.53 -6.37 -4.40
N ALA A 227 33.64 -7.59 -4.95
CA ALA A 227 34.03 -7.85 -6.33
C ALA A 227 32.95 -7.46 -7.36
N ARG A 228 31.70 -7.26 -6.97
CA ARG A 228 30.57 -6.86 -7.84
C ARG A 228 30.19 -5.40 -7.77
N ASP A 229 30.56 -4.71 -6.70
CA ASP A 229 30.16 -3.31 -6.43
C ASP A 229 30.84 -2.29 -7.37
N TYR A 230 31.85 -2.70 -8.12
CA TYR A 230 32.56 -1.77 -9.02
C TYR A 230 31.76 -1.35 -10.25
N LYS A 231 30.71 -2.05 -10.64
CA LYS A 231 29.90 -1.74 -11.85
C LYS A 231 28.41 -1.50 -11.64
N SER A 232 27.85 -1.84 -10.50
CA SER A 232 26.47 -1.47 -10.12
C SER A 232 26.31 -1.78 -8.63
N ALA A 233 26.17 -0.76 -7.81
CA ALA A 233 25.89 -0.89 -6.38
C ALA A 233 24.59 -1.67 -6.18
N THR A 234 24.70 -2.97 -5.93
CA THR A 234 23.57 -3.84 -5.61
C THR A 234 23.61 -4.12 -4.13
N ASP A 235 22.94 -3.26 -3.37
CA ASP A 235 22.70 -3.54 -1.96
C ASP A 235 21.85 -4.81 -1.84
N ILE A 236 22.31 -5.80 -1.08
CA ILE A 236 21.51 -6.98 -0.77
C ILE A 236 20.52 -6.59 0.31
N VAL A 237 19.23 -6.61 -0.02
CA VAL A 237 18.16 -6.34 0.94
C VAL A 237 17.67 -7.65 1.52
N PHE A 238 17.64 -7.76 2.84
CA PHE A 238 17.11 -8.93 3.53
C PHE A 238 16.16 -8.53 4.66
N GLU A 239 15.25 -9.43 4.98
CA GLU A 239 14.33 -9.31 6.11
C GLU A 239 14.84 -10.19 7.25
N PRO A 240 15.21 -9.63 8.42
CA PRO A 240 15.59 -10.44 9.56
C PRO A 240 14.37 -11.22 10.07
N ASN A 241 14.46 -12.54 10.10
CA ASN A 241 13.41 -13.37 10.66
C ASN A 241 13.62 -13.57 12.16
N THR A 242 12.64 -13.17 12.97
CA THR A 242 12.69 -13.28 14.42
C THR A 242 12.28 -14.65 14.96
N TYR A 243 11.64 -15.50 14.13
CA TYR A 243 11.14 -16.81 14.57
C TYR A 243 12.13 -17.95 14.36
N ASP A 244 12.84 -17.98 13.24
CA ASP A 244 13.69 -19.12 12.86
C ASP A 244 15.19 -18.82 12.93
N GLY A 245 15.58 -17.60 13.34
CA GLY A 245 16.99 -17.19 13.42
C GLY A 245 17.71 -17.06 12.07
N PHE A 246 17.01 -17.16 10.95
CA PHE A 246 17.58 -17.06 9.60
C PHE A 246 17.12 -15.78 8.91
N ALA A 247 18.04 -15.06 8.27
CA ALA A 247 17.72 -13.93 7.41
C ALA A 247 17.21 -14.42 6.05
N ARG A 248 16.11 -13.83 5.57
CA ARG A 248 15.61 -14.09 4.21
C ARG A 248 16.33 -13.15 3.24
N VAL A 249 17.35 -13.67 2.57
CA VAL A 249 18.09 -12.91 1.55
C VAL A 249 17.32 -12.92 0.24
N LYS A 250 17.03 -11.75 -0.30
CA LYS A 250 16.45 -11.58 -1.65
C LYS A 250 17.59 -11.43 -2.66
N LYS A 251 17.67 -12.38 -3.60
CA LYS A 251 18.73 -12.42 -4.63
C LYS A 251 18.51 -11.49 -5.83
N ASP A 252 17.35 -10.85 -5.92
CA ASP A 252 16.85 -10.14 -7.09
C ASP A 252 16.82 -8.62 -6.94
N ASN A 253 17.50 -8.06 -5.92
CA ASN A 253 17.52 -6.63 -5.59
C ASN A 253 16.12 -6.01 -5.39
N VAL A 254 15.15 -6.82 -5.04
CA VAL A 254 13.79 -6.36 -4.74
C VAL A 254 13.60 -6.32 -3.23
N SER A 255 13.22 -5.17 -2.70
CA SER A 255 12.92 -5.01 -1.29
C SER A 255 11.68 -5.83 -0.89
N PRO A 256 11.68 -6.49 0.27
CA PRO A 256 10.47 -7.06 0.85
C PRO A 256 9.45 -5.95 1.17
N THR A 257 8.22 -6.35 1.47
CA THR A 257 7.18 -5.42 1.92
C THR A 257 7.62 -4.71 3.20
N LEU A 258 7.50 -3.38 3.22
CA LEU A 258 7.73 -2.59 4.41
C LEU A 258 6.65 -2.91 5.45
N ASN A 259 7.05 -3.24 6.66
CA ASN A 259 6.15 -3.52 7.77
C ASN A 259 5.91 -2.27 8.62
N ALA A 260 4.68 -2.11 9.10
CA ALA A 260 4.30 -1.00 9.97
C ALA A 260 4.77 -1.18 11.43
N MET A 261 5.28 -2.35 11.80
CA MET A 261 5.71 -2.62 13.16
C MET A 261 7.06 -1.98 13.44
N THR A 262 7.05 -0.96 14.28
CA THR A 262 8.22 -0.13 14.64
C THR A 262 9.05 -0.70 15.79
N GLY A 263 8.61 -1.78 16.42
CA GLY A 263 9.30 -2.44 17.54
C GLY A 263 9.85 -3.79 17.11
N GLY A 264 11.13 -4.00 17.31
CA GLY A 264 11.80 -5.27 17.03
C GLY A 264 12.52 -5.33 15.68
N ASN A 265 13.24 -6.40 15.44
CA ASN A 265 14.18 -6.62 14.32
C ASN A 265 13.49 -6.95 12.97
N ARG A 266 12.37 -6.31 12.61
CA ARG A 266 11.60 -6.65 11.41
C ARG A 266 11.75 -5.67 10.24
N GLN A 267 12.59 -4.66 10.39
CA GLN A 267 12.86 -3.71 9.31
C GLN A 267 13.78 -4.35 8.26
N PRO A 268 13.53 -4.16 6.95
CA PRO A 268 14.46 -4.57 5.93
C PRO A 268 15.83 -3.95 6.15
N CYS A 269 16.87 -4.73 5.96
CA CYS A 269 18.25 -4.32 6.12
C CYS A 269 19.01 -4.40 4.80
N VAL A 270 20.00 -3.54 4.65
CA VAL A 270 20.90 -3.50 3.49
C VAL A 270 22.30 -3.88 3.94
N VAL A 271 22.98 -4.68 3.13
CA VAL A 271 24.41 -4.95 3.33
C VAL A 271 25.20 -4.07 2.35
N ARG A 272 26.00 -3.17 2.87
CA ARG A 272 26.89 -2.34 2.08
C ARG A 272 28.29 -2.33 2.69
N GLN A 273 29.32 -2.63 1.89
CA GLN A 273 30.72 -2.64 2.36
C GLN A 273 30.91 -3.41 3.69
N SER A 274 30.38 -4.62 3.76
CA SER A 274 30.44 -5.49 4.96
C SER A 274 29.71 -4.95 6.21
N LYS A 275 28.91 -3.89 6.06
CA LYS A 275 28.10 -3.34 7.15
C LYS A 275 26.62 -3.60 6.89
N ILE A 276 25.96 -4.19 7.87
CA ILE A 276 24.52 -4.39 7.88
C ILE A 276 23.86 -3.17 8.53
N ARG A 277 22.96 -2.51 7.85
CA ARG A 277 22.14 -1.45 8.42
C ARG A 277 20.67 -1.58 8.00
N ARG A 278 19.78 -0.99 8.75
CA ARG A 278 18.37 -0.84 8.35
C ARG A 278 18.24 0.17 7.22
N LEU A 279 17.20 0.00 6.41
CA LEU A 279 16.78 1.03 5.47
C LEU A 279 16.48 2.32 6.24
N THR A 280 16.84 3.45 5.69
CA THR A 280 16.47 4.76 6.21
C THR A 280 14.99 5.06 5.90
N PRO A 281 14.34 6.00 6.62
CA PRO A 281 12.98 6.42 6.24
C PRO A 281 12.89 6.93 4.80
N LEU A 282 13.90 7.64 4.32
CA LEU A 282 14.00 8.11 2.94
C LEU A 282 14.00 6.95 1.93
N GLU A 283 14.76 5.89 2.18
CA GLU A 283 14.76 4.69 1.33
C GLU A 283 13.39 3.99 1.36
N CYS A 284 12.73 3.97 2.52
CA CYS A 284 11.36 3.44 2.63
C CYS A 284 10.34 4.28 1.86
N GLU A 285 10.46 5.60 1.88
CA GLU A 285 9.63 6.51 1.08
C GLU A 285 9.80 6.24 -0.42
N ARG A 286 11.05 6.14 -0.90
CA ARG A 286 11.37 5.80 -2.29
C ARG A 286 10.81 4.42 -2.70
N LEU A 287 10.88 3.42 -1.80
CA LEU A 287 10.29 2.10 -2.03
C LEU A 287 8.75 2.09 -2.04
N GLN A 288 8.09 3.13 -1.55
CA GLN A 288 6.65 3.33 -1.71
C GLN A 288 6.31 4.19 -2.93
N GLY A 289 7.31 4.81 -3.57
CA GLY A 289 7.13 5.77 -4.66
C GLY A 289 6.78 7.18 -4.18
N LEU A 290 6.97 7.44 -2.88
CA LEU A 290 6.76 8.77 -2.29
C LEU A 290 7.91 9.74 -2.67
N PRO A 291 7.66 11.04 -2.69
CA PRO A 291 8.72 12.04 -2.75
C PRO A 291 9.69 11.92 -1.56
N ASP A 292 10.93 12.32 -1.77
CA ASP A 292 11.94 12.34 -0.72
C ASP A 292 11.50 13.19 0.48
N ASN A 293 11.69 12.65 1.67
CA ASN A 293 11.32 13.28 2.94
C ASN A 293 9.82 13.63 3.10
N TYR A 294 8.96 12.96 2.34
CA TYR A 294 7.51 13.17 2.39
C TYR A 294 6.91 12.98 3.80
N THR A 295 7.43 12.02 4.57
CA THR A 295 6.97 11.79 5.95
C THR A 295 7.72 12.62 6.99
N GLN A 296 8.69 13.45 6.58
CA GLN A 296 9.47 14.30 7.48
C GLN A 296 8.74 15.64 7.70
N VAL A 297 7.84 15.65 8.65
CA VAL A 297 6.97 16.81 8.94
C VAL A 297 7.14 17.29 10.39
N PRO A 298 6.82 18.53 10.70
CA PRO A 298 6.74 19.00 12.09
C PRO A 298 5.71 18.16 12.87
N TYR A 299 6.07 17.77 14.09
CA TYR A 299 5.18 16.91 14.88
C TYR A 299 5.30 17.18 16.38
N ARG A 300 4.18 17.34 17.08
CA ARG A 300 4.09 17.61 18.53
C ARG A 300 4.95 18.77 18.98
N GLY A 301 4.89 19.89 18.25
CA GLY A 301 5.64 21.10 18.56
C GLY A 301 7.13 21.06 18.21
N LYS A 302 7.61 19.94 17.64
CA LYS A 302 8.99 19.78 17.19
C LYS A 302 9.13 20.09 15.70
N PRO A 303 10.26 20.67 15.27
CA PRO A 303 10.50 20.92 13.86
C PRO A 303 10.68 19.63 13.07
N LYS A 304 10.62 19.70 11.74
CA LYS A 304 10.69 18.52 10.85
C LYS A 304 11.99 17.73 10.98
N GLU A 305 13.08 18.36 11.35
CA GLU A 305 14.40 17.75 11.57
C GLU A 305 14.38 16.77 12.75
N GLU A 306 13.51 17.01 13.72
CA GLU A 306 13.29 16.14 14.90
C GLU A 306 12.09 15.17 14.71
N CYS A 307 11.63 15.01 13.47
CA CYS A 307 10.51 14.11 13.17
C CYS A 307 10.84 12.67 13.60
N PRO A 308 9.96 12.00 14.37
CA PRO A 308 10.24 10.67 14.90
C PRO A 308 10.40 9.62 13.79
N THR A 309 11.60 9.07 13.67
CA THR A 309 11.96 8.06 12.66
C THR A 309 11.04 6.84 12.69
N SER A 310 10.65 6.37 13.89
CA SER A 310 9.73 5.23 14.06
C SER A 310 8.36 5.48 13.44
N LYS A 311 7.84 6.70 13.57
CA LYS A 311 6.56 7.10 12.97
C LYS A 311 6.64 7.17 11.44
N ARG A 312 7.76 7.62 10.90
CA ARG A 312 8.01 7.63 9.46
C ARG A 312 7.99 6.21 8.88
N TYR A 313 8.68 5.26 9.52
CA TYR A 313 8.63 3.85 9.11
C TYR A 313 7.23 3.26 9.16
N GLU A 314 6.49 3.51 10.26
CA GLU A 314 5.12 3.04 10.41
C GLU A 314 4.22 3.59 9.29
N ALA A 315 4.33 4.87 8.99
CA ALA A 315 3.55 5.53 7.95
C ALA A 315 3.84 4.96 6.55
N CYS A 316 5.11 4.78 6.19
CA CYS A 316 5.49 4.13 4.93
C CYS A 316 4.96 2.69 4.84
N GLY A 317 5.10 1.89 5.92
CA GLY A 317 4.68 0.50 5.91
C GLY A 317 3.16 0.30 5.74
N ARG A 318 2.36 1.30 6.15
CA ARG A 318 0.89 1.28 6.01
C ARG A 318 0.39 1.93 4.73
N GLY A 319 1.24 2.70 4.02
CA GLY A 319 0.85 3.39 2.79
C GLY A 319 0.57 2.43 1.63
N MET A 320 -0.31 2.81 0.72
CA MET A 320 -0.51 2.14 -0.57
C MET A 320 0.69 2.45 -1.48
N SER A 321 1.00 1.54 -2.42
CA SER A 321 2.09 1.79 -3.40
C SER A 321 1.64 2.80 -4.44
N ILE A 322 2.44 3.85 -4.65
CA ILE A 322 2.07 4.97 -5.52
C ILE A 322 1.90 4.53 -6.97
N ASN A 323 2.80 3.69 -7.50
CA ASN A 323 2.71 3.23 -8.89
C ASN A 323 1.44 2.38 -9.14
N VAL A 324 1.00 1.57 -8.17
CA VAL A 324 -0.23 0.80 -8.30
C VAL A 324 -1.45 1.73 -8.28
N MET A 325 -1.46 2.71 -7.37
CA MET A 325 -2.53 3.70 -7.32
C MET A 325 -2.58 4.57 -8.57
N GLU A 326 -1.41 5.00 -9.09
CA GLU A 326 -1.33 5.76 -10.35
C GLU A 326 -1.88 4.94 -11.52
N HIS A 327 -1.51 3.67 -11.62
CA HIS A 327 -2.06 2.78 -12.64
C HIS A 327 -3.60 2.70 -12.56
N ILE A 328 -4.14 2.40 -11.36
CA ILE A 328 -5.60 2.29 -11.18
C ILE A 328 -6.30 3.62 -11.53
N GLY A 329 -5.77 4.76 -11.08
CA GLY A 329 -6.34 6.08 -11.38
C GLY A 329 -6.31 6.40 -12.88
N THR A 330 -5.21 6.11 -13.57
CA THR A 330 -5.09 6.27 -15.02
C THR A 330 -6.15 5.43 -15.74
N ARG A 331 -6.28 4.15 -15.37
CA ARG A 331 -7.25 3.24 -15.98
C ARG A 331 -8.68 3.66 -15.71
N ILE A 332 -9.03 4.14 -14.52
CA ILE A 332 -10.37 4.66 -14.22
C ILE A 332 -10.69 5.82 -15.18
N LYS A 333 -9.79 6.78 -15.38
CA LYS A 333 -10.00 7.91 -16.29
C LYS A 333 -10.18 7.46 -17.75
N GLU A 334 -9.36 6.55 -18.21
CA GLU A 334 -9.42 6.02 -19.58
C GLU A 334 -10.73 5.29 -19.84
N VAL A 335 -11.12 4.42 -18.91
CA VAL A 335 -12.37 3.68 -19.00
C VAL A 335 -13.56 4.63 -18.94
N ASP A 336 -13.59 5.57 -18.02
CA ASP A 336 -14.67 6.55 -17.89
C ASP A 336 -14.84 7.37 -19.17
N SER A 337 -13.74 7.92 -19.69
CA SER A 337 -13.74 8.69 -20.95
C SER A 337 -14.19 7.88 -22.17
N LYS A 338 -14.02 6.56 -22.18
CA LYS A 338 -14.47 5.67 -23.25
C LYS A 338 -16.00 5.55 -23.30
N TYR A 339 -16.65 5.62 -22.14
CA TYR A 339 -18.07 5.40 -21.99
C TYR A 339 -18.90 6.69 -21.84
N GLU A 340 -18.25 7.84 -21.72
CA GLU A 340 -18.91 9.16 -21.76
C GLU A 340 -19.19 9.66 -23.19
N LYS A 341 -18.69 8.94 -24.21
CA LYS A 341 -18.96 9.18 -25.63
C LYS A 341 -20.17 8.39 -26.09
#